data_3fc4a56e0c561a5ae5419cf50224cf23
#
_entry.id   3fc4a56e0c561a5ae5419cf50224cf23
#
_cell.length_a   1.000
_cell.length_b   1.000
_cell.length_c   1.000
_cell.angle_alpha   90.00
_cell.angle_beta   90.00
_cell.angle_gamma   90.00
#
_symmetry.space_group_name_H-M   'P 1'
#
loop_
_entity.id
_entity.type
_entity.pdbx_description
1 polymer ?
#
loop_
_entity_poly.entity_id
_entity_poly.type
_entity_poly.pdbx_seq_one_letter_code
_entity_poly.pdbx_strand_id
1 'polypeptide(L)'
;MNLQRLIGTVCGAAMLAGGVSQTALASSADDFNFETTMDLYRVCASIPESDDYVPSVFACRGFIEAAVQYHDAVSDRKQLKRLICYPNTATVADGRRALLAWVERNKGNSTWMKEPPVVGLVRSLADKYPCK
;
A
#
# COMPACT_ATOMS: atom_id res chain seq x y z
N MET A 1 -48.69 -56.67 11.46
CA MET A 1 -49.34 -55.34 11.37
C MET A 1 -48.72 -54.45 12.37
N ASN A 2 -48.21 -53.34 11.89
CA ASN A 2 -47.71 -52.09 12.44
C ASN A 2 -46.25 -51.80 12.11
N LEU A 3 -46.19 -51.00 11.05
CA LEU A 3 -45.03 -50.38 10.47
C LEU A 3 -44.74 -49.09 11.26
N GLN A 4 -43.70 -49.06 12.09
CA GLN A 4 -43.25 -47.83 12.71
C GLN A 4 -42.03 -47.27 11.98
N ARG A 5 -42.23 -46.12 11.40
CA ARG A 5 -41.25 -45.29 10.66
C ARG A 5 -40.16 -44.81 11.61
N LEU A 6 -38.92 -45.14 11.34
CA LEU A 6 -37.75 -44.48 11.89
C LEU A 6 -37.44 -43.27 11.05
N ILE A 7 -37.74 -42.09 11.59
CA ILE A 7 -37.34 -40.80 11.01
C ILE A 7 -35.92 -40.53 11.51
N GLY A 8 -34.95 -40.73 10.65
CA GLY A 8 -33.57 -40.33 10.90
C GLY A 8 -33.41 -38.80 10.73
N THR A 9 -33.19 -38.13 11.82
CA THR A 9 -32.82 -36.70 11.82
C THR A 9 -31.38 -36.55 11.42
N VAL A 10 -31.15 -36.06 10.20
CA VAL A 10 -29.82 -35.68 9.72
C VAL A 10 -29.52 -34.27 10.25
N CYS A 11 -28.68 -34.19 11.31
CA CYS A 11 -28.08 -32.91 11.72
C CYS A 11 -27.04 -32.47 10.69
N GLY A 12 -27.44 -31.55 9.81
CA GLY A 12 -26.53 -30.85 8.94
C GLY A 12 -25.72 -29.84 9.74
N ALA A 13 -24.43 -30.11 9.94
CA ALA A 13 -23.47 -29.15 10.46
C ALA A 13 -23.22 -28.08 9.38
N ALA A 14 -23.82 -26.89 9.52
CA ALA A 14 -23.51 -25.72 8.72
C ALA A 14 -22.13 -25.20 9.15
N MET A 15 -21.11 -25.49 8.36
CA MET A 15 -19.81 -24.83 8.49
C MET A 15 -19.98 -23.37 8.04
N LEU A 16 -20.04 -22.45 8.98
CA LEU A 16 -19.86 -21.04 8.75
C LEU A 16 -18.39 -20.80 8.37
N ALA A 17 -18.12 -20.84 7.08
CA ALA A 17 -16.88 -20.30 6.54
C ALA A 17 -16.88 -18.79 6.77
N GLY A 18 -16.28 -18.37 7.88
CA GLY A 18 -16.01 -16.96 8.17
C GLY A 18 -15.04 -16.42 7.13
N GLY A 19 -15.55 -15.92 6.02
CA GLY A 19 -14.79 -15.14 5.06
C GLY A 19 -14.34 -13.86 5.77
N VAL A 20 -13.04 -13.73 6.03
CA VAL A 20 -12.43 -12.45 6.39
C VAL A 20 -12.59 -11.57 5.15
N SER A 21 -13.63 -10.74 5.12
CA SER A 21 -13.76 -9.69 4.13
C SER A 21 -12.61 -8.72 4.35
N GLN A 22 -11.57 -8.86 3.56
CA GLN A 22 -10.58 -7.80 3.43
C GLN A 22 -11.29 -6.63 2.77
N THR A 23 -11.68 -5.65 3.56
CA THR A 23 -12.14 -4.37 3.03
C THR A 23 -10.94 -3.73 2.33
N ALA A 24 -10.90 -3.86 1.01
CA ALA A 24 -10.01 -3.07 0.19
C ALA A 24 -10.31 -1.59 0.52
N LEU A 25 -9.29 -0.87 0.97
CA LEU A 25 -9.39 0.58 1.14
C LEU A 25 -9.46 1.15 -0.29
N ALA A 26 -10.67 1.44 -0.75
CA ALA A 26 -10.85 2.17 -2.00
C ALA A 26 -10.27 3.58 -1.82
N SER A 27 -9.47 4.05 -2.78
CA SER A 27 -9.06 5.43 -2.81
C SER A 27 -10.27 6.30 -3.17
N SER A 28 -10.32 7.49 -2.56
CA SER A 28 -11.31 8.52 -2.88
C SER A 28 -10.70 9.55 -3.82
N ALA A 29 -11.55 10.37 -4.46
CA ALA A 29 -11.05 11.47 -5.30
C ALA A 29 -10.12 12.42 -4.51
N ASP A 30 -10.35 12.60 -3.21
CA ASP A 30 -9.55 13.46 -2.35
C ASP A 30 -8.15 12.88 -2.10
N ASP A 31 -7.98 11.56 -2.11
CA ASP A 31 -6.67 10.93 -1.92
C ASP A 31 -5.69 11.29 -3.06
N PHE A 32 -6.19 11.62 -4.26
CA PHE A 32 -5.36 12.07 -5.39
C PHE A 32 -4.83 13.50 -5.25
N ASN A 33 -5.25 14.26 -4.24
CA ASN A 33 -4.64 15.54 -3.90
C ASN A 33 -3.27 15.36 -3.22
N PHE A 34 -2.96 14.16 -2.75
CA PHE A 34 -1.69 13.83 -2.10
C PHE A 34 -1.28 14.80 -0.99
N GLU A 35 -2.19 15.09 -0.07
CA GLU A 35 -1.91 15.96 1.08
C GLU A 35 -1.10 15.24 2.15
N THR A 36 -1.34 13.94 2.32
CA THR A 36 -0.75 13.14 3.39
C THR A 36 -0.08 11.85 2.89
N THR A 37 0.80 11.29 3.72
CA THR A 37 1.39 9.95 3.50
C THR A 37 0.31 8.88 3.36
N MET A 38 -0.80 9.02 4.11
CA MET A 38 -1.91 8.06 4.03
C MET A 38 -2.63 8.13 2.69
N ASP A 39 -2.77 9.33 2.08
CA ASP A 39 -3.40 9.47 0.77
C ASP A 39 -2.55 8.79 -0.31
N LEU A 40 -1.25 9.03 -0.31
CA LEU A 40 -0.34 8.32 -1.22
C LEU A 40 -0.42 6.80 -1.02
N TYR A 41 -0.48 6.34 0.24
CA TYR A 41 -0.64 4.91 0.52
C TYR A 41 -1.93 4.35 -0.09
N ARG A 42 -3.09 5.00 0.10
CA ARG A 42 -4.38 4.53 -0.43
C ARG A 42 -4.35 4.42 -1.95
N VAL A 43 -3.86 5.46 -2.61
CA VAL A 43 -3.69 5.45 -4.07
C VAL A 43 -2.75 4.33 -4.52
N CYS A 44 -1.61 4.16 -3.85
CA CYS A 44 -0.66 3.10 -4.19
C CYS A 44 -1.14 1.70 -3.82
N ALA A 45 -2.09 1.55 -2.89
CA ALA A 45 -2.64 0.26 -2.46
C ALA A 45 -3.83 -0.21 -3.31
N SER A 46 -4.30 0.59 -4.28
CA SER A 46 -5.41 0.24 -5.16
C SER A 46 -5.20 -1.12 -5.83
N ILE A 47 -6.27 -1.89 -5.94
CA ILE A 47 -6.31 -3.26 -6.48
C ILE A 47 -7.03 -3.30 -7.84
N PRO A 48 -6.76 -4.30 -8.70
CA PRO A 48 -7.34 -4.38 -10.05
C PRO A 48 -8.87 -4.33 -10.11
N GLU A 49 -9.55 -4.74 -9.04
CA GLU A 49 -11.00 -4.80 -8.95
C GLU A 49 -11.64 -3.45 -8.60
N SER A 50 -10.84 -2.43 -8.26
CA SER A 50 -11.39 -1.10 -7.96
C SER A 50 -11.55 -0.24 -9.22
N ASP A 51 -12.62 0.55 -9.26
CA ASP A 51 -12.95 1.41 -10.42
C ASP A 51 -11.86 2.46 -10.70
N ASP A 52 -11.12 2.85 -9.68
CA ASP A 52 -10.04 3.83 -9.74
C ASP A 52 -8.64 3.20 -9.91
N TYR A 53 -8.57 1.89 -10.17
CA TYR A 53 -7.29 1.17 -10.28
C TYR A 53 -6.34 1.78 -11.31
N VAL A 54 -6.82 2.03 -12.51
CA VAL A 54 -5.96 2.53 -13.59
C VAL A 54 -5.38 3.91 -13.27
N PRO A 55 -6.19 4.93 -12.91
CA PRO A 55 -5.64 6.22 -12.50
C PRO A 55 -4.74 6.10 -11.27
N SER A 56 -5.06 5.26 -10.31
CA SER A 56 -4.25 5.05 -9.10
C SER A 56 -2.88 4.49 -9.42
N VAL A 57 -2.78 3.51 -10.31
CA VAL A 57 -1.48 2.93 -10.73
C VAL A 57 -0.60 3.99 -11.37
N PHE A 58 -1.15 4.81 -12.27
CA PHE A 58 -0.37 5.87 -12.92
C PHE A 58 0.02 6.99 -11.96
N ALA A 59 -0.89 7.42 -11.08
CA ALA A 59 -0.63 8.45 -10.10
C ALA A 59 0.45 8.01 -9.08
N CYS A 60 0.32 6.80 -8.53
CA CYS A 60 1.31 6.21 -7.63
C CYS A 60 2.69 6.10 -8.29
N ARG A 61 2.74 5.54 -9.51
CA ARG A 61 3.98 5.39 -10.26
C ARG A 61 4.63 6.74 -10.55
N GLY A 62 3.87 7.70 -11.06
CA GLY A 62 4.37 9.04 -11.39
C GLY A 62 4.90 9.77 -10.15
N PHE A 63 4.21 9.66 -9.01
CA PHE A 63 4.66 10.27 -7.77
C PHE A 63 6.01 9.69 -7.30
N ILE A 64 6.14 8.37 -7.27
CA ILE A 64 7.38 7.70 -6.84
C ILE A 64 8.53 8.07 -7.79
N GLU A 65 8.31 7.99 -9.09
CA GLU A 65 9.32 8.28 -10.10
C GLU A 65 9.80 9.73 -10.01
N ALA A 66 8.88 10.69 -9.92
CA ALA A 66 9.23 12.10 -9.80
C ALA A 66 10.00 12.40 -8.50
N ALA A 67 9.58 11.83 -7.37
CA ALA A 67 10.26 12.02 -6.09
C ALA A 67 11.69 11.47 -6.11
N VAL A 68 11.90 10.29 -6.69
CA VAL A 68 13.22 9.66 -6.81
C VAL A 68 14.13 10.44 -7.76
N GLN A 69 13.62 10.85 -8.93
CA GLN A 69 14.38 11.66 -9.87
C GLN A 69 14.80 13.00 -9.25
N TYR A 70 13.90 13.64 -8.51
CA TYR A 70 14.23 14.89 -7.82
C TYR A 70 15.29 14.67 -6.73
N HIS A 71 15.13 13.63 -5.91
CA HIS A 71 16.12 13.26 -4.89
C HIS A 71 17.51 13.08 -5.50
N ASP A 72 17.63 12.35 -6.59
CA ASP A 72 18.90 12.10 -7.26
C ASP A 72 19.50 13.38 -7.86
N ALA A 73 18.67 14.13 -8.58
CA ALA A 73 19.13 15.37 -9.21
C ALA A 73 19.63 16.41 -8.20
N VAL A 74 18.96 16.51 -7.04
CA VAL A 74 19.38 17.45 -5.98
C VAL A 74 20.62 16.94 -5.25
N SER A 75 20.67 15.64 -4.92
CA SER A 75 21.82 15.04 -4.24
C SER A 75 23.09 15.15 -5.09
N ASP A 76 23.01 14.84 -6.38
CA ASP A 76 24.17 14.85 -7.28
C ASP A 76 24.67 16.29 -7.56
N ARG A 77 23.76 17.22 -7.88
CA ARG A 77 24.13 18.62 -8.21
C ARG A 77 24.65 19.42 -7.02
N LYS A 78 24.14 19.14 -5.83
CA LYS A 78 24.50 19.85 -4.60
C LYS A 78 25.55 19.12 -3.79
N GLN A 79 25.98 17.94 -4.23
CA GLN A 79 26.86 17.05 -3.47
C GLN A 79 26.34 16.81 -2.04
N LEU A 80 25.01 16.72 -1.93
CA LEU A 80 24.37 16.46 -0.65
C LEU A 80 24.42 14.96 -0.32
N LYS A 81 24.46 14.67 0.97
CA LYS A 81 24.36 13.29 1.42
C LYS A 81 23.03 12.69 0.94
N ARG A 82 23.11 11.59 0.19
CA ARG A 82 21.92 10.85 -0.22
C ARG A 82 21.18 10.29 0.98
N LEU A 83 19.87 10.37 0.94
CA LEU A 83 19.00 9.75 1.96
C LEU A 83 18.64 8.31 1.59
N ILE A 84 18.65 8.00 0.30
CA ILE A 84 18.23 6.72 -0.26
C ILE A 84 19.36 6.21 -1.16
N CYS A 85 19.81 4.97 -0.93
CA CYS A 85 20.89 4.34 -1.69
C CYS A 85 20.41 3.02 -2.31
N TYR A 86 19.46 3.13 -3.25
CA TYR A 86 18.93 1.96 -3.95
C TYR A 86 19.90 1.45 -5.02
N PRO A 87 19.89 0.12 -5.29
CA PRO A 87 20.72 -0.47 -6.34
C PRO A 87 20.19 -0.10 -7.73
N ASN A 88 21.06 -0.10 -8.74
CA ASN A 88 20.70 0.21 -10.13
C ASN A 88 19.60 -0.70 -10.73
N THR A 89 19.35 -1.85 -10.11
CA THR A 89 18.30 -2.79 -10.49
C THR A 89 16.95 -2.47 -9.85
N ALA A 90 16.88 -1.52 -8.92
CA ALA A 90 15.63 -1.15 -8.27
C ALA A 90 14.66 -0.51 -9.28
N THR A 91 13.40 -0.88 -9.16
CA THR A 91 12.32 -0.41 -10.03
C THR A 91 11.32 0.44 -9.26
N VAL A 92 10.48 1.20 -9.97
CA VAL A 92 9.35 1.94 -9.36
C VAL A 92 8.40 0.98 -8.62
N ALA A 93 8.22 -0.24 -9.14
CA ALA A 93 7.42 -1.27 -8.48
C ALA A 93 8.04 -1.70 -7.13
N ASP A 94 9.37 -1.74 -7.02
CA ASP A 94 10.04 -1.98 -5.74
C ASP A 94 9.81 -0.83 -4.76
N GLY A 95 9.84 0.40 -5.24
CA GLY A 95 9.51 1.59 -4.46
C GLY A 95 8.08 1.55 -3.93
N ARG A 96 7.12 1.18 -4.77
CA ARG A 96 5.71 0.97 -4.35
C ARG A 96 5.63 -0.09 -3.25
N ARG A 97 6.27 -1.25 -3.43
CA ARG A 97 6.27 -2.31 -2.40
C ARG A 97 6.89 -1.84 -1.08
N ALA A 98 7.97 -1.07 -1.15
CA ALA A 98 8.61 -0.50 0.05
C ALA A 98 7.67 0.43 0.80
N LEU A 99 6.99 1.35 0.09
CA LEU A 99 6.00 2.26 0.67
C LEU A 99 4.87 1.48 1.36
N LEU A 100 4.24 0.56 0.65
CA LEU A 100 3.12 -0.22 1.20
C LEU A 100 3.53 -0.99 2.46
N ALA A 101 4.64 -1.70 2.40
CA ALA A 101 5.13 -2.47 3.54
C ALA A 101 5.51 -1.58 4.73
N TRP A 102 6.08 -0.40 4.48
CA TRP A 102 6.45 0.53 5.53
C TRP A 102 5.21 1.13 6.21
N VAL A 103 4.21 1.56 5.43
CA VAL A 103 2.96 2.10 5.98
C VAL A 103 2.24 1.05 6.79
N GLU A 104 2.13 -0.20 6.32
CA GLU A 104 1.48 -1.28 7.07
C GLU A 104 2.10 -1.49 8.45
N ARG A 105 3.42 -1.39 8.56
CA ARG A 105 4.11 -1.50 9.86
C ARG A 105 3.94 -0.27 10.75
N ASN A 106 3.68 0.89 10.18
CA ASN A 106 3.72 2.18 10.88
C ASN A 106 2.38 2.92 10.93
N LYS A 107 1.31 2.38 10.37
CA LYS A 107 -0.02 3.05 10.27
C LYS A 107 -0.64 3.42 11.62
N GLY A 108 -0.20 2.80 12.71
CA GLY A 108 -0.57 3.21 14.07
C GLY A 108 0.05 4.56 14.51
N ASN A 109 1.07 5.05 13.81
CA ASN A 109 1.66 6.35 14.08
C ASN A 109 0.94 7.45 13.29
N SER A 110 -0.06 8.05 13.91
CA SER A 110 -0.90 9.07 13.27
C SER A 110 -0.13 10.32 12.83
N THR A 111 0.98 10.65 13.49
CA THR A 111 1.83 11.78 13.11
C THR A 111 2.50 11.52 11.77
N TRP A 112 3.10 10.35 11.59
CA TRP A 112 3.76 9.99 10.32
C TRP A 112 2.77 9.85 9.17
N MET A 113 1.56 9.38 9.45
CA MET A 113 0.52 9.22 8.42
C MET A 113 -0.03 10.56 7.91
N LYS A 114 0.10 11.63 8.72
CA LYS A 114 -0.30 13.01 8.36
C LYS A 114 0.83 13.85 7.77
N GLU A 115 2.07 13.35 7.76
CA GLU A 115 3.18 14.04 7.09
C GLU A 115 2.93 14.15 5.57
N PRO A 116 3.55 15.12 4.90
CA PRO A 116 3.50 15.21 3.44
C PRO A 116 3.89 13.87 2.79
N PRO A 117 3.27 13.47 1.70
CA PRO A 117 3.43 12.13 1.10
C PRO A 117 4.87 11.85 0.66
N VAL A 118 5.61 12.87 0.22
CA VAL A 118 7.03 12.72 -0.13
C VAL A 118 7.88 12.33 1.09
N VAL A 119 7.52 12.80 2.30
CA VAL A 119 8.23 12.47 3.53
C VAL A 119 8.04 10.99 3.88
N GLY A 120 6.80 10.51 3.83
CA GLY A 120 6.50 9.09 4.04
C GLY A 120 7.17 8.19 3.02
N LEU A 121 7.18 8.61 1.74
CA LEU A 121 7.88 7.88 0.67
C LEU A 121 9.38 7.83 0.95
N VAL A 122 10.03 8.95 1.25
CA VAL A 122 11.47 8.99 1.53
C VAL A 122 11.82 8.13 2.75
N ARG A 123 11.02 8.18 3.83
CA ARG A 123 11.21 7.30 5.01
C ARG A 123 11.16 5.83 4.62
N SER A 124 10.17 5.45 3.81
CA SER A 124 9.99 4.06 3.40
C SER A 124 11.12 3.56 2.51
N LEU A 125 11.60 4.41 1.61
CA LEU A 125 12.71 4.08 0.72
C LEU A 125 14.05 4.07 1.46
N ALA A 126 14.27 4.99 2.42
CA ALA A 126 15.48 5.01 3.24
C ALA A 126 15.53 3.80 4.20
N ASP A 127 14.40 3.35 4.71
CA ASP A 127 14.28 2.11 5.50
C ASP A 127 14.62 0.88 4.67
N LYS A 128 14.17 0.83 3.42
CA LYS A 128 14.44 -0.28 2.49
C LYS A 128 15.85 -0.25 1.91
N TYR A 129 16.37 0.94 1.64
CA TYR A 129 17.66 1.16 0.95
C TYR A 129 18.51 2.17 1.73
N PRO A 130 18.96 1.82 2.94
CA PRO A 130 19.76 2.72 3.76
C PRO A 130 21.12 3.00 3.10
N CYS A 131 21.57 4.25 3.18
CA CYS A 131 22.93 4.61 2.85
C CYS A 131 23.87 4.22 4.00
N LYS A 132 25.03 3.68 3.66
CA LYS A 132 26.07 3.28 4.61
C LYS A 132 26.91 4.48 5.03
#